data_066092c777727a2f17e9aa739544ccba
#
_entry.id   066092c777727a2f17e9aa739544ccba
#
_cell.length_a   1.000
_cell.length_b   1.000
_cell.length_c   1.000
_cell.angle_alpha   90.00
_cell.angle_beta   90.00
_cell.angle_gamma   90.00
#
_symmetry.space_group_name_H-M   'P 1'
#
loop_
_entity.id
_entity.type
_entity.pdbx_description
1 polymer ?
#
loop_
_entity_poly.entity_id
_entity_poly.type
_entity_poly.pdbx_seq_one_letter_code
_entity_poly.pdbx_strand_id
1 'polypeptide(L)'
;MDSHQEYVLREVAQKNIRFIRLWFTDVAGVLKSISIDPGELEEAFAEGIGFDGSAVEGLTRVYESDMLLKPDASTFQLLPWRSNEDPVARMFCDVLMPDGRPAPSDPRGVLERVVKRAADAGFRVMIHPEIEFYLLRQPVTPDRMIPVDQAGYFDHVARGDSNDFRRRAVRMLEDMAIPVEFSHHEGGPGQNEIDLRAVDPVRAADNIMTARTLIEEVALREELVATFMPKPFIEHPGSGMHTHLSLFEGEENAFFSPAGQYRLSTTGRQFIAGLLAHAEEIAAITNQHVNSYKRLWGGGEAPSYVCWGHLNRSALVRVPLYKPKKAAAARIEYRAPDPSANPYLAFAVLIAAGLDGIEKKMELMPEAEDNVWDLSDRERQVMGIHALPASLSDAVRAMKSSDLVAATLGEQVFDYVIRNKRKEWTEYRHQITRQELEQFLKVVPR
;
A
#
# COMPACT_ATOMS: atom_id res chain seq x y z
N MET A 1 -7.47 10.57 30.59
CA MET A 1 -8.14 10.10 29.33
C MET A 1 -8.48 11.30 28.47
N ASP A 2 -8.36 11.17 27.18
CA ASP A 2 -8.81 12.18 26.22
C ASP A 2 -10.28 11.93 25.78
N SER A 3 -10.85 12.85 24.99
CA SER A 3 -12.26 12.79 24.56
C SER A 3 -12.58 11.58 23.66
N HIS A 4 -11.61 11.05 22.90
CA HIS A 4 -11.82 9.86 22.07
C HIS A 4 -11.85 8.60 22.94
N GLN A 5 -10.99 8.50 23.94
CA GLN A 5 -10.99 7.38 24.87
C GLN A 5 -12.28 7.32 25.68
N GLU A 6 -12.78 8.46 26.18
CA GLU A 6 -14.08 8.55 26.86
C GLU A 6 -15.24 8.15 25.96
N TYR A 7 -15.20 8.57 24.69
CA TYR A 7 -16.18 8.16 23.67
C TYR A 7 -16.18 6.66 23.47
N VAL A 8 -14.99 6.04 23.30
CA VAL A 8 -14.85 4.59 23.09
C VAL A 8 -15.41 3.80 24.26
N LEU A 9 -15.07 4.16 25.49
CA LEU A 9 -15.58 3.48 26.71
C LEU A 9 -17.10 3.50 26.76
N ARG A 10 -17.71 4.65 26.43
CA ARG A 10 -19.16 4.81 26.39
C ARG A 10 -19.80 3.95 25.29
N GLU A 11 -19.23 3.95 24.07
CA GLU A 11 -19.74 3.14 22.95
C GLU A 11 -19.65 1.64 23.25
N VAL A 12 -18.55 1.20 23.86
CA VAL A 12 -18.35 -0.19 24.28
C VAL A 12 -19.44 -0.63 25.26
N ALA A 13 -19.74 0.21 26.25
CA ALA A 13 -20.77 -0.07 27.24
C ALA A 13 -22.19 -0.03 26.62
N GLN A 14 -22.51 1.00 25.82
CA GLN A 14 -23.85 1.17 25.23
C GLN A 14 -24.20 0.08 24.21
N LYS A 15 -23.24 -0.36 23.41
CA LYS A 15 -23.42 -1.39 22.39
C LYS A 15 -23.16 -2.80 22.88
N ASN A 16 -22.88 -2.97 24.16
CA ASN A 16 -22.55 -4.26 24.78
C ASN A 16 -21.47 -5.02 23.97
N ILE A 17 -20.39 -4.33 23.60
CA ILE A 17 -19.30 -4.92 22.82
C ILE A 17 -18.58 -5.94 23.71
N ARG A 18 -18.43 -7.16 23.19
CA ARG A 18 -17.89 -8.30 23.95
C ARG A 18 -16.42 -8.52 23.72
N PHE A 19 -15.90 -8.10 22.57
CA PHE A 19 -14.50 -8.29 22.18
C PHE A 19 -13.97 -7.04 21.52
N ILE A 20 -12.77 -6.62 21.92
CA ILE A 20 -12.05 -5.51 21.31
C ILE A 20 -10.77 -6.07 20.71
N ARG A 21 -10.62 -5.92 19.40
CA ARG A 21 -9.43 -6.34 18.68
C ARG A 21 -8.44 -5.19 18.58
N LEU A 22 -7.26 -5.41 19.09
CA LEU A 22 -6.12 -4.52 18.96
C LEU A 22 -5.34 -4.94 17.71
N TRP A 23 -5.39 -4.10 16.68
CA TRP A 23 -4.76 -4.35 15.40
C TRP A 23 -3.43 -3.63 15.29
N PHE A 24 -2.43 -4.31 14.79
CA PHE A 24 -1.13 -3.75 14.44
C PHE A 24 -0.55 -4.49 13.25
N THR A 25 0.49 -3.95 12.61
CA THR A 25 1.04 -4.53 11.39
C THR A 25 2.51 -4.84 11.59
N ASP A 26 2.94 -6.03 11.19
CA ASP A 26 4.37 -6.38 11.21
C ASP A 26 5.14 -5.72 10.05
N VAL A 27 6.45 -5.84 10.04
CA VAL A 27 7.30 -5.22 8.99
C VAL A 27 7.04 -5.83 7.62
N ALA A 28 6.59 -7.08 7.55
CA ALA A 28 6.21 -7.72 6.29
C ALA A 28 4.86 -7.22 5.72
N GLY A 29 4.10 -6.44 6.48
CA GLY A 29 2.79 -5.91 6.07
C GLY A 29 1.62 -6.82 6.40
N VAL A 30 1.82 -7.80 7.30
CA VAL A 30 0.76 -8.70 7.74
C VAL A 30 0.05 -8.09 8.94
N LEU A 31 -1.29 -8.02 8.87
CA LEU A 31 -2.12 -7.58 9.99
C LEU A 31 -2.07 -8.60 11.13
N LYS A 32 -1.76 -8.14 12.32
CA LYS A 32 -1.77 -8.91 13.57
C LYS A 32 -2.90 -8.41 14.47
N SER A 33 -3.39 -9.27 15.34
CA SER A 33 -4.51 -8.94 16.23
C SER A 33 -4.40 -9.66 17.56
N ILE A 34 -4.61 -8.92 18.64
CA ILE A 34 -4.87 -9.44 19.98
C ILE A 34 -6.31 -9.05 20.34
N SER A 35 -7.03 -9.92 21.04
CA SER A 35 -8.36 -9.59 21.58
C SER A 35 -8.28 -9.37 23.06
N ILE A 36 -8.87 -8.28 23.53
CA ILE A 36 -8.98 -7.97 24.97
C ILE A 36 -10.44 -7.96 25.41
N ASP A 37 -10.67 -8.21 26.70
CA ASP A 37 -11.96 -7.99 27.33
C ASP A 37 -12.23 -6.46 27.48
N PRO A 38 -13.47 -5.99 27.36
CA PRO A 38 -13.79 -4.60 27.58
C PRO A 38 -13.34 -4.03 28.93
N GLY A 39 -13.24 -4.85 29.96
CA GLY A 39 -12.76 -4.45 31.29
C GLY A 39 -11.29 -4.02 31.32
N GLU A 40 -10.48 -4.51 30.35
CA GLU A 40 -9.06 -4.18 30.25
C GLU A 40 -8.80 -2.86 29.47
N LEU A 41 -9.85 -2.25 28.92
CA LEU A 41 -9.69 -1.15 27.95
C LEU A 41 -9.12 0.13 28.59
N GLU A 42 -9.53 0.45 29.84
CA GLU A 42 -9.01 1.63 30.53
C GLU A 42 -7.50 1.49 30.81
N GLU A 43 -7.06 0.29 31.23
CA GLU A 43 -5.64 -0.01 31.46
C GLU A 43 -4.87 -0.01 30.12
N ALA A 44 -5.45 -0.58 29.07
CA ALA A 44 -4.88 -0.54 27.73
C ALA A 44 -4.64 0.90 27.23
N PHE A 45 -5.57 1.82 27.50
CA PHE A 45 -5.38 3.23 27.19
C PHE A 45 -4.35 3.92 28.10
N ALA A 46 -4.26 3.53 29.35
CA ALA A 46 -3.31 4.14 30.29
C ALA A 46 -1.87 3.66 30.07
N GLU A 47 -1.67 2.34 30.02
CA GLU A 47 -0.35 1.70 30.09
C GLU A 47 0.03 0.92 28.82
N GLY A 48 -0.97 0.54 28.00
CA GLY A 48 -0.80 -0.40 26.89
C GLY A 48 -0.92 -1.86 27.35
N ILE A 49 -0.99 -2.78 26.38
CA ILE A 49 -1.09 -4.22 26.61
C ILE A 49 0.23 -4.89 26.23
N GLY A 50 0.82 -5.62 27.18
CA GLY A 50 2.06 -6.36 26.97
C GLY A 50 1.88 -7.55 26.02
N PHE A 51 2.85 -7.75 25.13
CA PHE A 51 2.90 -8.92 24.24
C PHE A 51 4.33 -9.32 23.91
N ASP A 52 4.51 -10.57 23.48
CA ASP A 52 5.79 -11.06 22.98
C ASP A 52 6.01 -10.65 21.51
N GLY A 53 6.80 -9.61 21.29
CA GLY A 53 7.14 -9.10 19.97
C GLY A 53 8.13 -10.00 19.22
N SER A 54 8.84 -10.91 19.87
CA SER A 54 9.83 -11.78 19.22
C SER A 54 9.20 -12.80 18.27
N ALA A 55 7.94 -13.13 18.49
CA ALA A 55 7.13 -13.99 17.62
C ALA A 55 6.56 -13.26 16.38
N VAL A 56 6.77 -11.95 16.28
CA VAL A 56 6.22 -11.12 15.21
C VAL A 56 7.35 -10.67 14.27
N GLU A 57 7.14 -10.89 12.96
CA GLU A 57 8.14 -10.65 11.92
C GLU A 57 8.66 -9.20 11.91
N GLY A 58 9.96 -9.07 12.21
CA GLY A 58 10.69 -7.81 12.15
C GLY A 58 10.49 -6.85 13.32
N LEU A 59 9.62 -7.14 14.29
CA LEU A 59 9.37 -6.21 15.39
C LEU A 59 10.52 -6.14 16.39
N THR A 60 11.06 -7.29 16.82
CA THR A 60 12.16 -7.28 17.79
C THR A 60 13.09 -8.47 17.64
N ARG A 61 14.13 -8.51 18.46
CA ARG A 61 15.06 -9.64 18.60
C ARG A 61 14.62 -10.55 19.74
N VAL A 62 15.01 -11.83 19.69
CA VAL A 62 14.60 -12.85 20.69
C VAL A 62 14.88 -12.45 22.16
N TYR A 63 15.90 -11.63 22.40
CA TYR A 63 16.28 -11.19 23.75
C TYR A 63 15.65 -9.84 24.18
N GLU A 64 14.81 -9.25 23.33
CA GLU A 64 14.09 -8.00 23.58
C GLU A 64 12.59 -8.22 23.31
N SER A 65 12.03 -9.32 23.85
CA SER A 65 10.72 -9.83 23.42
C SER A 65 9.53 -8.98 23.89
N ASP A 66 9.63 -8.37 25.07
CA ASP A 66 8.50 -7.66 25.66
C ASP A 66 8.27 -6.32 24.98
N MET A 67 7.05 -6.13 24.50
CA MET A 67 6.58 -4.89 23.86
C MET A 67 5.17 -4.56 24.35
N LEU A 68 4.73 -3.32 24.08
CA LEU A 68 3.39 -2.85 24.45
C LEU A 68 2.61 -2.46 23.20
N LEU A 69 1.32 -2.80 23.18
CA LEU A 69 0.34 -2.26 22.21
C LEU A 69 -0.42 -1.11 22.87
N LYS A 70 -0.30 0.08 22.31
CA LYS A 70 -1.03 1.28 22.74
C LYS A 70 -2.17 1.56 21.78
N PRO A 71 -3.44 1.34 22.17
CA PRO A 71 -4.57 1.57 21.29
C PRO A 71 -4.73 3.05 20.93
N ASP A 72 -4.91 3.32 19.64
CA ASP A 72 -5.34 4.64 19.13
C ASP A 72 -6.87 4.71 19.11
N ALA A 73 -7.45 5.38 20.11
CA ALA A 73 -8.89 5.51 20.27
C ALA A 73 -9.59 6.18 19.07
N SER A 74 -8.87 7.03 18.32
CA SER A 74 -9.42 7.70 17.12
C SER A 74 -9.73 6.73 15.99
N THR A 75 -9.15 5.53 16.04
CA THR A 75 -9.33 4.48 15.03
C THR A 75 -10.42 3.48 15.39
N PHE A 76 -11.12 3.65 16.51
CA PHE A 76 -12.18 2.75 16.96
C PHE A 76 -13.27 2.55 15.90
N GLN A 77 -13.56 1.29 15.54
CA GLN A 77 -14.62 0.92 14.61
C GLN A 77 -15.25 -0.43 14.97
N LEU A 78 -16.56 -0.56 14.75
CA LEU A 78 -17.23 -1.85 14.78
C LEU A 78 -16.90 -2.65 13.53
N LEU A 79 -16.80 -3.97 13.66
CA LEU A 79 -16.58 -4.88 12.54
C LEU A 79 -17.94 -5.31 11.96
N PRO A 80 -18.38 -4.78 10.79
CA PRO A 80 -19.74 -5.02 10.28
C PRO A 80 -20.00 -6.46 9.85
N TRP A 81 -18.94 -7.24 9.66
CA TRP A 81 -19.04 -8.67 9.33
C TRP A 81 -19.12 -9.57 10.56
N ARG A 82 -19.26 -9.02 11.76
CA ARG A 82 -19.53 -9.81 12.98
C ARG A 82 -21.00 -9.73 13.37
N SER A 83 -21.43 -10.70 14.16
CA SER A 83 -22.84 -10.78 14.58
C SER A 83 -23.24 -9.57 15.40
N ASN A 84 -24.49 -9.12 15.22
CA ASN A 84 -25.08 -8.08 16.09
C ASN A 84 -25.36 -8.59 17.52
N GLU A 85 -25.43 -9.93 17.72
CA GLU A 85 -25.61 -10.53 19.04
C GLU A 85 -24.33 -10.49 19.87
N ASP A 86 -23.16 -10.60 19.18
CA ASP A 86 -21.83 -10.50 19.78
C ASP A 86 -20.99 -9.47 18.99
N PRO A 87 -21.27 -8.16 19.17
CA PRO A 87 -20.55 -7.15 18.43
C PRO A 87 -19.06 -7.09 18.81
N VAL A 88 -18.22 -6.99 17.80
CA VAL A 88 -16.76 -6.87 17.93
C VAL A 88 -16.32 -5.53 17.39
N ALA A 89 -15.45 -4.86 18.14
CA ALA A 89 -14.79 -3.64 17.70
C ALA A 89 -13.30 -3.89 17.44
N ARG A 90 -12.66 -2.95 16.73
CA ARG A 90 -11.21 -2.93 16.56
C ARG A 90 -10.66 -1.51 16.78
N MET A 91 -9.40 -1.43 17.22
CA MET A 91 -8.57 -0.22 17.16
C MET A 91 -7.22 -0.59 16.59
N PHE A 92 -6.61 0.32 15.83
CA PHE A 92 -5.17 0.21 15.53
C PHE A 92 -4.36 0.60 16.75
N CYS A 93 -3.17 0.04 16.85
CA CYS A 93 -2.27 0.28 17.95
C CYS A 93 -0.90 0.73 17.44
N ASP A 94 -0.28 1.62 18.20
CA ASP A 94 1.13 1.88 18.12
C ASP A 94 1.88 0.81 18.93
N VAL A 95 3.04 0.39 18.45
CA VAL A 95 3.91 -0.54 19.17
C VAL A 95 4.94 0.27 19.95
N LEU A 96 5.01 0.02 21.25
CA LEU A 96 5.94 0.68 22.15
C LEU A 96 6.94 -0.30 22.77
N MET A 97 8.09 0.20 23.12
CA MET A 97 9.05 -0.47 24.00
C MET A 97 8.49 -0.54 25.43
N PRO A 98 9.02 -1.43 26.30
CA PRO A 98 8.56 -1.54 27.68
C PRO A 98 8.69 -0.26 28.51
N ASP A 99 9.58 0.65 28.12
CA ASP A 99 9.75 1.95 28.74
C ASP A 99 8.80 3.05 28.23
N GLY A 100 7.84 2.67 27.36
CA GLY A 100 6.83 3.55 26.77
C GLY A 100 7.29 4.36 25.57
N ARG A 101 8.56 4.24 25.12
CA ARG A 101 9.02 4.89 23.88
C ARG A 101 8.49 4.16 22.65
N PRO A 102 8.22 4.88 21.54
CA PRO A 102 7.85 4.23 20.27
C PRO A 102 8.87 3.17 19.86
N ALA A 103 8.40 2.00 19.47
CA ALA A 103 9.27 0.96 18.94
C ALA A 103 9.85 1.38 17.59
N PRO A 104 11.18 1.34 17.40
CA PRO A 104 11.78 1.75 16.14
C PRO A 104 11.38 0.86 14.95
N SER A 105 10.89 -0.33 15.24
CA SER A 105 10.45 -1.35 14.27
C SER A 105 8.96 -1.30 13.93
N ASP A 106 8.18 -0.44 14.58
CA ASP A 106 6.76 -0.27 14.26
C ASP A 106 6.58 0.41 12.89
N PRO A 107 6.00 -0.26 11.86
CA PRO A 107 5.75 0.36 10.56
C PRO A 107 4.85 1.60 10.63
N ARG A 108 3.83 1.59 11.52
CA ARG A 108 2.93 2.74 11.73
C ARG A 108 3.73 3.92 12.30
N GLY A 109 4.57 3.68 13.29
CA GLY A 109 5.46 4.68 13.86
C GLY A 109 6.53 5.18 12.87
N VAL A 110 7.00 4.34 11.92
CA VAL A 110 7.86 4.80 10.82
C VAL A 110 7.14 5.86 10.00
N LEU A 111 5.91 5.60 9.58
CA LEU A 111 5.12 6.56 8.80
C LEU A 111 4.83 7.85 9.58
N GLU A 112 4.49 7.75 10.86
CA GLU A 112 4.26 8.91 11.72
C GLU A 112 5.47 9.84 11.80
N ARG A 113 6.68 9.28 11.91
CA ARG A 113 7.93 10.08 11.91
C ARG A 113 8.10 10.85 10.60
N VAL A 114 7.77 10.23 9.47
CA VAL A 114 7.88 10.89 8.15
C VAL A 114 6.80 11.96 7.97
N VAL A 115 5.57 11.69 8.41
CA VAL A 115 4.48 12.69 8.41
C VAL A 115 4.85 13.88 9.29
N LYS A 116 5.44 13.63 10.45
CA LYS A 116 5.96 14.70 11.30
C LYS A 116 7.05 15.52 10.61
N ARG A 117 8.00 14.86 9.92
CA ARG A 117 9.03 15.58 9.11
C ARG A 117 8.40 16.47 8.05
N ALA A 118 7.35 16.00 7.37
CA ALA A 118 6.62 16.82 6.41
C ALA A 118 5.97 18.04 7.09
N ALA A 119 5.34 17.84 8.27
CA ALA A 119 4.72 18.91 9.04
C ALA A 119 5.76 19.94 9.54
N ASP A 120 6.92 19.47 10.01
CA ASP A 120 8.04 20.34 10.43
C ASP A 120 8.60 21.16 9.24
N ALA A 121 8.47 20.65 8.00
CA ALA A 121 8.78 21.38 6.76
C ALA A 121 7.64 22.28 6.27
N GLY A 122 6.52 22.38 7.00
CA GLY A 122 5.37 23.21 6.68
C GLY A 122 4.29 22.54 5.80
N PHE A 123 4.40 21.23 5.54
CA PHE A 123 3.48 20.51 4.66
C PHE A 123 2.56 19.56 5.41
N ARG A 124 1.27 19.60 5.06
CA ARG A 124 0.31 18.56 5.36
C ARG A 124 0.18 17.64 4.15
N VAL A 125 0.45 16.35 4.35
CA VAL A 125 0.37 15.34 3.29
C VAL A 125 -1.03 14.72 3.25
N MET A 126 -1.54 14.49 2.04
CA MET A 126 -2.77 13.72 1.81
C MET A 126 -2.48 12.57 0.85
N ILE A 127 -3.00 11.39 1.15
CA ILE A 127 -2.88 10.19 0.33
C ILE A 127 -4.26 9.70 -0.07
N HIS A 128 -4.39 9.37 -1.36
CA HIS A 128 -5.58 8.77 -1.96
C HIS A 128 -5.12 7.48 -2.68
N PRO A 129 -5.29 6.31 -2.06
CA PRO A 129 -4.89 5.04 -2.65
C PRO A 129 -6.04 4.42 -3.45
N GLU A 130 -5.69 3.79 -4.56
CA GLU A 130 -6.51 2.89 -5.36
C GLU A 130 -6.08 1.46 -5.02
N ILE A 131 -7.01 0.54 -4.79
CA ILE A 131 -6.67 -0.85 -4.48
C ILE A 131 -7.30 -1.80 -5.48
N GLU A 132 -6.46 -2.47 -6.25
CA GLU A 132 -6.87 -3.50 -7.20
C GLU A 132 -6.72 -4.91 -6.61
N PHE A 133 -7.63 -5.80 -6.98
CA PHE A 133 -7.62 -7.20 -6.54
C PHE A 133 -8.38 -8.09 -7.52
N TYR A 134 -8.09 -9.39 -7.46
CA TYR A 134 -8.85 -10.40 -8.21
C TYR A 134 -9.80 -11.16 -7.30
N LEU A 135 -10.98 -11.48 -7.83
CA LEU A 135 -11.94 -12.41 -7.23
C LEU A 135 -11.92 -13.74 -7.98
N LEU A 136 -11.77 -14.82 -7.22
CA LEU A 136 -11.64 -16.18 -7.73
C LEU A 136 -12.75 -17.08 -7.16
N ARG A 137 -13.23 -18.02 -7.97
CA ARG A 137 -14.18 -19.05 -7.54
C ARG A 137 -13.49 -20.14 -6.71
N GLN A 138 -14.07 -20.50 -5.60
CA GLN A 138 -13.60 -21.65 -4.81
C GLN A 138 -13.84 -22.99 -5.54
N PRO A 139 -13.07 -24.05 -5.27
CA PRO A 139 -11.80 -24.03 -4.52
C PRO A 139 -10.66 -23.47 -5.35
N VAL A 140 -9.77 -22.72 -4.71
CA VAL A 140 -8.56 -22.16 -5.32
C VAL A 140 -7.35 -23.01 -4.95
N THR A 141 -6.59 -23.42 -5.96
CA THR A 141 -5.28 -24.07 -5.81
C THR A 141 -4.30 -23.50 -6.84
N PRO A 142 -2.97 -23.73 -6.72
CA PRO A 142 -2.02 -23.25 -7.71
C PRO A 142 -2.33 -23.70 -9.16
N ASP A 143 -2.96 -24.85 -9.33
CA ASP A 143 -3.35 -25.39 -10.64
C ASP A 143 -4.79 -25.05 -11.05
N ARG A 144 -5.55 -24.39 -10.19
CA ARG A 144 -6.93 -24.00 -10.42
C ARG A 144 -7.23 -22.62 -9.86
N MET A 145 -7.03 -21.63 -10.69
CA MET A 145 -7.37 -20.23 -10.42
C MET A 145 -8.41 -19.76 -11.45
N ILE A 146 -9.68 -19.73 -11.07
CA ILE A 146 -10.79 -19.41 -11.97
C ILE A 146 -11.36 -18.04 -11.57
N PRO A 147 -11.24 -17.00 -12.42
CA PRO A 147 -11.89 -15.71 -12.18
C PRO A 147 -13.42 -15.85 -12.06
N VAL A 148 -14.05 -14.98 -11.28
CA VAL A 148 -15.51 -15.01 -11.06
C VAL A 148 -16.32 -14.68 -12.30
N ASP A 149 -15.74 -13.94 -13.25
CA ASP A 149 -16.37 -13.52 -14.51
C ASP A 149 -15.35 -13.43 -15.65
N GLN A 150 -15.82 -12.94 -16.82
CA GLN A 150 -15.02 -12.71 -18.01
C GLN A 150 -15.15 -11.26 -18.50
N ALA A 151 -15.52 -10.35 -17.59
CA ALA A 151 -15.69 -8.93 -17.90
C ALA A 151 -14.34 -8.21 -18.05
N GLY A 152 -14.37 -7.05 -18.65
CA GLY A 152 -13.24 -6.16 -18.87
C GLY A 152 -13.43 -4.79 -18.25
N TYR A 153 -12.57 -3.87 -18.65
CA TYR A 153 -12.48 -2.52 -18.08
C TYR A 153 -13.80 -1.74 -18.23
N PHE A 154 -14.35 -1.32 -17.11
CA PHE A 154 -15.63 -0.60 -16.97
C PHE A 154 -16.87 -1.39 -17.42
N ASP A 155 -16.77 -2.68 -17.66
CA ASP A 155 -17.94 -3.45 -18.04
C ASP A 155 -19.00 -3.44 -16.93
N HIS A 156 -20.25 -3.16 -17.33
CA HIS A 156 -21.40 -3.29 -16.45
C HIS A 156 -21.89 -4.73 -16.46
N VAL A 157 -21.50 -5.51 -15.46
CA VAL A 157 -21.94 -6.89 -15.30
C VAL A 157 -23.33 -6.91 -14.64
N ALA A 158 -24.39 -6.97 -15.45
CA ALA A 158 -25.78 -6.92 -14.98
C ALA A 158 -26.20 -8.10 -14.09
N ARG A 159 -25.53 -9.24 -14.23
CA ARG A 159 -25.71 -10.45 -13.42
C ARG A 159 -24.33 -11.05 -13.16
N GLY A 160 -23.70 -10.65 -12.07
CA GLY A 160 -22.37 -11.15 -11.77
C GLY A 160 -21.96 -10.90 -10.34
N ASP A 161 -21.26 -11.85 -9.81
CA ASP A 161 -20.76 -11.86 -8.44
C ASP A 161 -19.90 -10.60 -8.15
N SER A 162 -19.10 -10.12 -9.13
CA SER A 162 -18.23 -8.95 -8.96
C SER A 162 -18.96 -7.65 -8.66
N ASN A 163 -20.07 -7.33 -9.35
CA ASN A 163 -20.77 -6.06 -9.13
C ASN A 163 -21.46 -6.00 -7.76
N ASP A 164 -22.12 -7.09 -7.38
CA ASP A 164 -22.77 -7.20 -6.08
C ASP A 164 -21.74 -7.26 -4.95
N PHE A 165 -20.60 -7.88 -5.19
CA PHE A 165 -19.46 -7.90 -4.29
C PHE A 165 -18.96 -6.48 -3.99
N ARG A 166 -18.60 -5.68 -5.04
CA ARG A 166 -18.12 -4.31 -4.86
C ARG A 166 -19.13 -3.46 -4.07
N ARG A 167 -20.41 -3.55 -4.42
CA ARG A 167 -21.47 -2.81 -3.70
C ARG A 167 -21.52 -3.16 -2.21
N ARG A 168 -21.35 -4.43 -1.85
CA ARG A 168 -21.30 -4.86 -0.44
C ARG A 168 -20.03 -4.41 0.26
N ALA A 169 -18.88 -4.57 -0.39
CA ALA A 169 -17.60 -4.14 0.15
C ALA A 169 -17.58 -2.62 0.39
N VAL A 170 -18.00 -1.82 -0.59
CA VAL A 170 -18.09 -0.36 -0.47
C VAL A 170 -19.00 0.06 0.68
N ARG A 171 -20.21 -0.53 0.77
CA ARG A 171 -21.13 -0.23 1.87
C ARG A 171 -20.51 -0.52 3.23
N MET A 172 -19.87 -1.67 3.40
CA MET A 172 -19.21 -2.02 4.66
C MET A 172 -18.02 -1.12 4.98
N LEU A 173 -17.26 -0.65 3.97
CA LEU A 173 -16.20 0.35 4.16
C LEU A 173 -16.79 1.67 4.67
N GLU A 174 -17.90 2.13 4.07
CA GLU A 174 -18.59 3.35 4.51
C GLU A 174 -19.17 3.20 5.92
N ASP A 175 -19.72 2.04 6.27
CA ASP A 175 -20.19 1.72 7.63
C ASP A 175 -19.03 1.79 8.66
N MET A 176 -17.78 1.58 8.23
CA MET A 176 -16.56 1.75 9.02
C MET A 176 -15.94 3.17 8.88
N ALA A 177 -16.69 4.14 8.40
CA ALA A 177 -16.22 5.51 8.15
C ALA A 177 -14.97 5.58 7.26
N ILE A 178 -14.80 4.62 6.35
CA ILE A 178 -13.78 4.62 5.31
C ILE A 178 -14.45 5.09 4.01
N PRO A 179 -14.27 6.35 3.62
CA PRO A 179 -14.98 6.90 2.47
C PRO A 179 -14.39 6.39 1.17
N VAL A 180 -15.26 5.90 0.29
CA VAL A 180 -14.91 5.44 -1.05
C VAL A 180 -15.20 6.57 -2.06
N GLU A 181 -14.34 6.76 -3.06
CA GLU A 181 -14.59 7.70 -4.16
C GLU A 181 -15.39 7.05 -5.27
N PHE A 182 -14.93 5.92 -5.78
CA PHE A 182 -15.65 5.05 -6.72
C PHE A 182 -15.09 3.62 -6.72
N SER A 183 -15.74 2.74 -7.46
CA SER A 183 -15.28 1.38 -7.68
C SER A 183 -15.74 0.90 -9.06
N HIS A 184 -14.93 0.10 -9.72
CA HIS A 184 -15.23 -0.43 -11.04
C HIS A 184 -14.61 -1.80 -11.30
N HIS A 185 -14.99 -2.41 -12.42
CA HIS A 185 -14.33 -3.58 -12.95
C HIS A 185 -13.04 -3.16 -13.66
N GLU A 186 -11.94 -3.86 -13.39
CA GLU A 186 -10.66 -3.65 -14.02
C GLU A 186 -10.49 -4.44 -15.33
N GLY A 187 -9.30 -4.34 -15.95
CA GLY A 187 -9.04 -4.89 -17.28
C GLY A 187 -9.00 -6.42 -17.34
N GLY A 188 -8.68 -7.10 -16.24
CA GLY A 188 -8.64 -8.57 -16.19
C GLY A 188 -9.96 -9.20 -15.76
N PRO A 189 -10.31 -10.41 -16.28
CA PRO A 189 -11.45 -11.16 -15.80
C PRO A 189 -11.44 -11.33 -14.28
N GLY A 190 -12.54 -10.95 -13.61
CA GLY A 190 -12.63 -10.97 -12.14
C GLY A 190 -11.77 -9.95 -11.42
N GLN A 191 -11.14 -9.01 -12.12
CA GLN A 191 -10.35 -7.93 -11.52
C GLN A 191 -11.23 -6.74 -11.15
N ASN A 192 -11.03 -6.24 -9.95
CA ASN A 192 -11.83 -5.17 -9.36
C ASN A 192 -10.93 -4.10 -8.77
N GLU A 193 -11.44 -2.86 -8.72
CA GLU A 193 -10.79 -1.74 -8.08
C GLU A 193 -11.74 -0.99 -7.15
N ILE A 194 -11.20 -0.53 -6.04
CA ILE A 194 -11.88 0.35 -5.09
C ILE A 194 -10.94 1.50 -4.74
N ASP A 195 -11.39 2.73 -4.98
CA ASP A 195 -10.63 3.95 -4.72
C ASP A 195 -11.09 4.56 -3.42
N LEU A 196 -10.18 4.71 -2.48
CA LEU A 196 -10.44 5.35 -1.21
C LEU A 196 -10.23 6.86 -1.32
N ARG A 197 -11.04 7.67 -0.63
CA ARG A 197 -10.85 9.12 -0.62
C ARG A 197 -9.56 9.53 0.08
N ALA A 198 -9.05 10.69 -0.33
CA ALA A 198 -7.86 11.29 0.26
C ALA A 198 -8.04 11.56 1.76
N VAL A 199 -7.10 11.07 2.55
CA VAL A 199 -6.98 11.30 4.00
C VAL A 199 -5.51 11.49 4.38
N ASP A 200 -5.21 11.76 5.66
CA ASP A 200 -3.84 11.77 6.14
C ASP A 200 -3.15 10.40 5.95
N PRO A 201 -1.81 10.37 5.85
CA PRO A 201 -1.09 9.14 5.45
C PRO A 201 -1.26 7.96 6.40
N VAL A 202 -1.29 8.19 7.72
CA VAL A 202 -1.44 7.12 8.71
C VAL A 202 -2.82 6.50 8.60
N ARG A 203 -3.85 7.35 8.53
CA ARG A 203 -5.22 6.88 8.32
C ARG A 203 -5.40 6.21 6.95
N ALA A 204 -4.72 6.67 5.90
CA ALA A 204 -4.75 6.01 4.60
C ALA A 204 -4.19 4.58 4.68
N ALA A 205 -3.08 4.39 5.40
CA ALA A 205 -2.48 3.08 5.61
C ALA A 205 -3.38 2.16 6.46
N ASP A 206 -3.95 2.68 7.57
CA ASP A 206 -4.95 1.98 8.39
C ASP A 206 -6.17 1.57 7.55
N ASN A 207 -6.63 2.44 6.66
CA ASN A 207 -7.75 2.18 5.75
C ASN A 207 -7.42 1.08 4.75
N ILE A 208 -6.22 1.04 4.17
CA ILE A 208 -5.79 -0.04 3.26
C ILE A 208 -5.75 -1.38 4.00
N MET A 209 -5.20 -1.43 5.21
CA MET A 209 -5.18 -2.66 6.01
C MET A 209 -6.59 -3.14 6.33
N THR A 210 -7.49 -2.21 6.66
CA THR A 210 -8.91 -2.52 6.90
C THR A 210 -9.61 -2.98 5.62
N ALA A 211 -9.39 -2.30 4.49
CA ALA A 211 -10.02 -2.63 3.20
C ALA A 211 -9.62 -4.03 2.72
N ARG A 212 -8.33 -4.40 2.82
CA ARG A 212 -7.88 -5.76 2.50
C ARG A 212 -8.62 -6.81 3.32
N THR A 213 -8.63 -6.64 4.64
CA THR A 213 -9.30 -7.58 5.56
C THR A 213 -10.80 -7.66 5.27
N LEU A 214 -11.46 -6.52 5.03
CA LEU A 214 -12.88 -6.47 4.71
C LEU A 214 -13.19 -7.16 3.37
N ILE A 215 -12.40 -6.91 2.34
CA ILE A 215 -12.56 -7.52 1.01
C ILE A 215 -12.42 -9.05 1.12
N GLU A 216 -11.44 -9.54 1.89
CA GLU A 216 -11.27 -10.98 2.14
C GLU A 216 -12.46 -11.58 2.92
N GLU A 217 -12.96 -10.89 3.95
CA GLU A 217 -14.12 -11.33 4.73
C GLU A 217 -15.42 -11.36 3.91
N VAL A 218 -15.62 -10.37 3.02
CA VAL A 218 -16.77 -10.37 2.10
C VAL A 218 -16.65 -11.51 1.09
N ALA A 219 -15.45 -11.72 0.53
CA ALA A 219 -15.21 -12.82 -0.41
C ALA A 219 -15.49 -14.18 0.24
N LEU A 220 -14.99 -14.40 1.46
CA LEU A 220 -15.21 -15.66 2.19
C LEU A 220 -16.71 -15.94 2.40
N ARG A 221 -17.52 -14.93 2.69
CA ARG A 221 -18.98 -15.05 2.89
C ARG A 221 -19.73 -15.37 1.60
N GLU A 222 -19.15 -15.05 0.47
CA GLU A 222 -19.72 -15.29 -0.85
C GLU A 222 -19.14 -16.54 -1.53
N GLU A 223 -18.41 -17.36 -0.75
CA GLU A 223 -17.73 -18.56 -1.25
C GLU A 223 -16.74 -18.25 -2.39
N LEU A 224 -16.13 -17.05 -2.31
CA LEU A 224 -15.09 -16.54 -3.20
C LEU A 224 -13.74 -16.44 -2.46
N VAL A 225 -12.69 -16.17 -3.22
CA VAL A 225 -11.38 -15.81 -2.71
C VAL A 225 -10.98 -14.48 -3.34
N ALA A 226 -10.69 -13.47 -2.52
CA ALA A 226 -10.01 -12.26 -2.97
C ALA A 226 -8.50 -12.46 -2.90
N THR A 227 -7.77 -12.00 -3.91
CA THR A 227 -6.30 -12.03 -3.89
C THR A 227 -5.72 -10.69 -4.26
N PHE A 228 -4.78 -10.23 -3.44
CA PHE A 228 -3.96 -9.04 -3.64
C PHE A 228 -2.59 -9.37 -4.25
N MET A 229 -2.47 -10.54 -4.84
CA MET A 229 -1.25 -10.95 -5.54
C MET A 229 -0.95 -10.00 -6.71
N PRO A 230 0.25 -9.41 -6.82
CA PRO A 230 0.58 -8.42 -7.85
C PRO A 230 0.38 -8.90 -9.29
N LYS A 231 0.68 -10.17 -9.56
CA LYS A 231 0.50 -10.79 -10.90
C LYS A 231 0.03 -12.23 -10.75
N PRO A 232 -1.28 -12.47 -10.57
CA PRO A 232 -1.80 -13.83 -10.41
C PRO A 232 -1.88 -14.62 -11.74
N PHE A 233 -2.04 -13.94 -12.87
CA PHE A 233 -2.19 -14.54 -14.20
C PHE A 233 -1.16 -13.97 -15.17
N ILE A 234 -0.59 -14.82 -16.04
CA ILE A 234 0.36 -14.40 -17.07
C ILE A 234 -0.33 -13.55 -18.12
N GLU A 235 -1.52 -13.97 -18.55
CA GLU A 235 -2.28 -13.42 -19.69
C GLU A 235 -3.09 -12.17 -19.32
N HIS A 236 -3.33 -11.91 -18.04
CA HIS A 236 -4.16 -10.81 -17.57
C HIS A 236 -3.34 -9.71 -16.91
N PRO A 237 -3.83 -8.47 -16.80
CA PRO A 237 -3.14 -7.40 -16.07
C PRO A 237 -2.76 -7.79 -14.64
N GLY A 238 -1.71 -7.19 -14.12
CA GLY A 238 -1.38 -7.26 -12.69
C GLY A 238 -2.22 -6.27 -11.90
N SER A 239 -2.24 -6.43 -10.58
CA SER A 239 -2.94 -5.52 -9.66
C SER A 239 -2.00 -4.49 -9.08
N GLY A 240 -2.39 -3.22 -9.16
CA GLY A 240 -1.69 -2.07 -8.59
C GLY A 240 -2.32 -1.58 -7.28
N MET A 241 -1.54 -0.80 -6.56
CA MET A 241 -2.01 0.09 -5.51
C MET A 241 -1.51 1.49 -5.83
N HIS A 242 -2.07 2.09 -6.90
CA HIS A 242 -1.68 3.42 -7.30
C HIS A 242 -1.89 4.39 -6.14
N THR A 243 -0.89 5.20 -5.89
CA THR A 243 -0.91 6.08 -4.73
C THR A 243 -0.87 7.52 -5.19
N HIS A 244 -2.01 8.22 -5.05
CA HIS A 244 -2.06 9.65 -5.28
C HIS A 244 -1.58 10.39 -4.04
N LEU A 245 -0.74 11.40 -4.27
CA LEU A 245 -0.20 12.26 -3.22
C LEU A 245 -0.50 13.73 -3.53
N SER A 246 -0.79 14.49 -2.49
CA SER A 246 -0.82 15.94 -2.54
C SER A 246 -0.26 16.53 -1.25
N LEU A 247 0.34 17.72 -1.36
CA LEU A 247 0.83 18.50 -0.23
C LEU A 247 -0.01 19.77 -0.08
N PHE A 248 -0.21 20.19 1.15
CA PHE A 248 -0.89 21.43 1.50
C PHE A 248 -0.01 22.28 2.41
N GLU A 249 0.07 23.57 2.11
CA GLU A 249 0.57 24.62 3.01
C GLU A 249 -0.65 25.33 3.59
N GLY A 250 -0.96 25.08 4.86
CA GLY A 250 -2.26 25.48 5.43
C GLY A 250 -3.41 24.85 4.64
N GLU A 251 -4.27 25.66 4.05
CA GLU A 251 -5.42 25.19 3.25
C GLU A 251 -5.14 25.21 1.73
N GLU A 252 -3.98 25.70 1.30
CA GLU A 252 -3.62 25.79 -0.10
C GLU A 252 -2.87 24.54 -0.57
N ASN A 253 -3.25 24.02 -1.74
CA ASN A 253 -2.57 22.87 -2.34
C ASN A 253 -1.23 23.31 -2.92
N ALA A 254 -0.12 22.85 -2.32
CA ALA A 254 1.24 23.21 -2.69
C ALA A 254 1.66 22.71 -4.09
N PHE A 255 0.95 21.73 -4.66
CA PHE A 255 1.22 21.25 -6.01
C PHE A 255 0.57 22.10 -7.10
N PHE A 256 -0.34 23.00 -6.74
CA PHE A 256 -1.06 23.80 -7.70
C PHE A 256 -0.34 25.12 -8.02
N SER A 257 -0.25 25.46 -9.31
CA SER A 257 0.12 26.80 -9.79
C SER A 257 -0.64 27.12 -11.07
N PRO A 258 -1.41 28.22 -11.11
CA PRO A 258 -2.18 28.57 -12.31
C PRO A 258 -1.31 28.88 -13.54
N ALA A 259 -0.06 29.27 -13.34
CA ALA A 259 0.90 29.62 -14.39
C ALA A 259 1.82 28.43 -14.78
N GLY A 260 1.82 27.34 -13.99
CA GLY A 260 2.67 26.18 -14.26
C GLY A 260 2.16 25.35 -15.43
N GLN A 261 3.08 24.66 -16.11
CA GLN A 261 2.72 23.62 -17.08
C GLN A 261 1.84 22.59 -16.37
N TYR A 262 0.71 22.18 -16.96
CA TYR A 262 -0.31 21.34 -16.35
C TYR A 262 -0.84 21.85 -15.00
N ARG A 263 -0.67 23.16 -14.74
CA ARG A 263 -0.96 23.80 -13.44
C ARG A 263 -0.17 23.25 -12.26
N LEU A 264 0.97 22.62 -12.54
CA LEU A 264 1.87 22.07 -11.54
C LEU A 264 2.83 23.15 -11.05
N SER A 265 2.94 23.28 -9.73
CA SER A 265 3.85 24.23 -9.08
C SER A 265 5.31 23.77 -9.14
N THR A 266 6.24 24.64 -8.75
CA THR A 266 7.65 24.29 -8.53
C THR A 266 7.77 23.19 -7.45
N THR A 267 7.04 23.31 -6.37
CA THR A 267 7.00 22.30 -5.29
C THR A 267 6.56 20.94 -5.81
N GLY A 268 5.48 20.89 -6.61
CA GLY A 268 5.02 19.65 -7.22
C GLY A 268 6.06 19.05 -8.19
N ARG A 269 6.72 19.88 -8.99
CA ARG A 269 7.80 19.44 -9.89
C ARG A 269 8.99 18.86 -9.13
N GLN A 270 9.42 19.53 -8.06
CA GLN A 270 10.52 19.06 -7.20
C GLN A 270 10.15 17.76 -6.47
N PHE A 271 8.92 17.64 -6.02
CA PHE A 271 8.43 16.39 -5.39
C PHE A 271 8.48 15.21 -6.38
N ILE A 272 8.01 15.40 -7.62
CA ILE A 272 8.11 14.38 -8.68
C ILE A 272 9.58 14.04 -8.95
N ALA A 273 10.45 15.06 -9.07
CA ALA A 273 11.88 14.84 -9.32
C ALA A 273 12.51 13.96 -8.21
N GLY A 274 12.16 14.19 -6.95
CA GLY A 274 12.59 13.35 -5.83
C GLY A 274 12.08 11.91 -5.93
N LEU A 275 10.81 11.71 -6.27
CA LEU A 275 10.25 10.37 -6.50
C LEU A 275 10.99 9.61 -7.61
N LEU A 276 11.31 10.28 -8.73
CA LEU A 276 12.04 9.66 -9.84
C LEU A 276 13.49 9.37 -9.46
N ALA A 277 14.17 10.29 -8.76
CA ALA A 277 15.55 10.10 -8.33
C ALA A 277 15.75 8.88 -7.41
N HIS A 278 14.75 8.60 -6.57
CA HIS A 278 14.80 7.50 -5.59
C HIS A 278 13.98 6.27 -6.01
N ALA A 279 13.44 6.24 -7.23
CA ALA A 279 12.50 5.20 -7.67
C ALA A 279 13.07 3.77 -7.54
N GLU A 280 14.32 3.56 -7.93
CA GLU A 280 14.97 2.26 -7.81
C GLU A 280 15.25 1.86 -6.37
N GLU A 281 15.60 2.83 -5.52
CA GLU A 281 15.97 2.62 -4.12
C GLU A 281 14.76 2.22 -3.26
N ILE A 282 13.58 2.78 -3.56
CA ILE A 282 12.34 2.50 -2.83
C ILE A 282 11.58 1.28 -3.38
N ALA A 283 11.98 0.74 -4.53
CA ALA A 283 11.26 -0.34 -5.21
C ALA A 283 11.10 -1.61 -4.35
N ALA A 284 12.08 -1.97 -3.51
CA ALA A 284 11.98 -3.13 -2.63
C ALA A 284 10.93 -2.97 -1.51
N ILE A 285 10.45 -1.74 -1.27
CA ILE A 285 9.41 -1.42 -0.29
C ILE A 285 8.04 -1.30 -0.97
N THR A 286 7.96 -0.63 -2.11
CA THR A 286 6.71 -0.45 -2.87
C THR A 286 6.30 -1.71 -3.63
N ASN A 287 7.26 -2.60 -3.92
CA ASN A 287 7.13 -3.83 -4.68
C ASN A 287 7.91 -4.94 -3.99
N GLN A 288 7.36 -5.40 -2.87
CA GLN A 288 8.14 -6.15 -1.87
C GLN A 288 8.32 -7.65 -2.14
N HIS A 289 7.68 -8.21 -3.19
CA HIS A 289 7.73 -9.64 -3.47
C HIS A 289 8.36 -9.95 -4.83
N VAL A 290 8.85 -11.17 -5.01
CA VAL A 290 9.32 -11.65 -6.33
C VAL A 290 8.22 -11.46 -7.38
N ASN A 291 6.97 -11.71 -7.03
CA ASN A 291 5.82 -11.58 -7.92
C ASN A 291 5.53 -10.12 -8.33
N SER A 292 5.90 -9.14 -7.51
CA SER A 292 5.77 -7.71 -7.82
C SER A 292 6.49 -7.33 -9.13
N TYR A 293 7.65 -7.92 -9.38
CA TYR A 293 8.46 -7.66 -10.58
C TYR A 293 7.87 -8.30 -11.83
N LYS A 294 7.07 -9.37 -11.68
CA LYS A 294 6.29 -9.93 -12.78
C LYS A 294 5.15 -9.00 -13.20
N ARG A 295 4.59 -8.22 -12.26
CA ARG A 295 3.64 -7.14 -12.59
C ARG A 295 4.36 -5.98 -13.27
N LEU A 296 5.42 -5.45 -12.65
CA LEU A 296 6.15 -4.29 -13.19
C LEU A 296 6.67 -4.53 -14.62
N TRP A 297 7.11 -5.76 -14.94
CA TRP A 297 7.64 -6.15 -16.24
C TRP A 297 6.63 -6.92 -17.10
N GLY A 298 5.36 -6.88 -16.74
CA GLY A 298 4.30 -7.59 -17.45
C GLY A 298 3.83 -6.94 -18.75
N GLY A 299 4.37 -5.78 -19.11
CA GLY A 299 3.94 -5.01 -20.29
C GLY A 299 2.67 -4.18 -20.07
N GLY A 300 2.15 -3.59 -21.13
CA GLY A 300 0.92 -2.78 -21.10
C GLY A 300 1.09 -1.45 -20.35
N GLU A 301 0.26 -1.22 -19.35
CA GLU A 301 0.27 0.01 -18.55
C GLU A 301 1.18 -0.08 -17.30
N ALA A 302 1.94 -1.16 -17.13
CA ALA A 302 2.82 -1.33 -16.00
C ALA A 302 3.99 -0.33 -16.04
N PRO A 303 4.31 0.37 -14.92
CA PRO A 303 5.35 1.40 -14.89
C PRO A 303 6.74 0.79 -14.70
N SER A 304 7.36 0.32 -15.77
CA SER A 304 8.67 -0.34 -15.74
C SER A 304 9.85 0.61 -15.86
N TYR A 305 9.59 1.86 -16.24
CA TYR A 305 10.62 2.85 -16.54
C TYR A 305 10.44 4.11 -15.69
N VAL A 306 11.56 4.69 -15.27
CA VAL A 306 11.58 5.90 -14.44
C VAL A 306 11.36 7.12 -15.32
N CYS A 307 10.10 7.56 -15.38
CA CYS A 307 9.67 8.74 -16.10
C CYS A 307 8.37 9.31 -15.51
N TRP A 308 8.01 10.48 -15.92
CA TRP A 308 6.71 11.08 -15.59
C TRP A 308 5.97 11.53 -16.84
N GLY A 309 4.67 11.68 -16.73
CA GLY A 309 3.84 12.17 -17.82
C GLY A 309 2.48 12.69 -17.35
N HIS A 310 1.86 13.52 -18.18
CA HIS A 310 0.55 14.09 -17.88
C HIS A 310 -0.59 13.17 -18.32
N LEU A 311 -0.53 12.63 -19.54
CA LEU A 311 -1.54 11.73 -20.11
C LEU A 311 -1.06 10.29 -20.29
N ASN A 312 0.20 10.05 -20.01
CA ASN A 312 0.87 8.78 -20.26
C ASN A 312 0.62 7.77 -19.12
N ARG A 313 -0.15 6.71 -19.38
CA ARG A 313 -0.43 5.65 -18.43
C ARG A 313 0.72 4.66 -18.23
N SER A 314 1.73 4.66 -19.10
CA SER A 314 2.95 3.85 -18.91
C SER A 314 4.01 4.54 -18.04
N ALA A 315 3.80 5.81 -17.67
CA ALA A 315 4.69 6.56 -16.82
C ALA A 315 4.65 6.08 -15.35
N LEU A 316 5.79 6.12 -14.67
CA LEU A 316 5.91 5.80 -13.25
C LEU A 316 5.16 6.84 -12.38
N VAL A 317 5.32 8.12 -12.72
CA VAL A 317 4.59 9.21 -12.07
C VAL A 317 3.69 9.87 -13.09
N ARG A 318 2.40 9.88 -12.83
CA ARG A 318 1.41 10.54 -13.65
C ARG A 318 0.88 11.79 -12.95
N VAL A 319 0.67 12.87 -13.71
CA VAL A 319 -0.03 14.07 -13.24
C VAL A 319 -1.45 14.03 -13.83
N PRO A 320 -2.46 13.57 -13.06
CA PRO A 320 -3.80 13.43 -13.61
C PRO A 320 -4.46 14.78 -13.89
N LEU A 321 -5.36 14.78 -14.89
CA LEU A 321 -6.23 15.92 -15.15
C LEU A 321 -7.21 16.09 -13.98
N TYR A 322 -7.42 17.33 -13.58
CA TYR A 322 -8.48 17.68 -12.64
C TYR A 322 -9.34 18.82 -13.17
N LYS A 323 -10.57 18.91 -12.65
CA LYS A 323 -11.55 19.88 -13.15
C LYS A 323 -11.02 21.32 -13.03
N PRO A 324 -11.21 22.18 -14.06
CA PRO A 324 -10.89 23.60 -13.95
C PRO A 324 -11.53 24.21 -12.69
N LYS A 325 -10.84 25.11 -12.03
CA LYS A 325 -11.26 25.78 -10.77
C LYS A 325 -11.25 24.91 -9.51
N LYS A 326 -10.70 23.68 -9.53
CA LYS A 326 -10.50 22.84 -8.36
C LYS A 326 -9.02 22.72 -8.01
N ALA A 327 -8.39 23.82 -7.61
CA ALA A 327 -6.97 23.87 -7.21
C ALA A 327 -6.64 22.85 -6.12
N ALA A 328 -7.54 22.68 -5.15
CA ALA A 328 -7.39 21.70 -4.06
C ALA A 328 -7.28 20.23 -4.55
N ALA A 329 -7.69 19.94 -5.78
CA ALA A 329 -7.64 18.58 -6.35
C ALA A 329 -6.31 18.28 -7.08
N ALA A 330 -5.34 19.22 -7.10
CA ALA A 330 -4.04 18.98 -7.70
C ALA A 330 -3.32 17.84 -6.95
N ARG A 331 -2.90 16.83 -7.69
CA ARG A 331 -2.24 15.64 -7.15
C ARG A 331 -1.31 15.01 -8.17
N ILE A 332 -0.43 14.18 -7.71
CA ILE A 332 0.38 13.29 -8.54
C ILE A 332 0.00 11.85 -8.21
N GLU A 333 0.20 10.95 -9.14
CA GLU A 333 -0.05 9.52 -8.98
C GLU A 333 1.26 8.76 -9.16
N TYR A 334 1.68 8.03 -8.13
CA TYR A 334 2.81 7.11 -8.21
C TYR A 334 2.30 5.70 -8.44
N ARG A 335 2.65 5.09 -9.57
CA ARG A 335 1.97 3.91 -10.11
C ARG A 335 2.64 2.57 -9.80
N ALA A 336 3.88 2.58 -9.27
CA ALA A 336 4.60 1.34 -9.02
C ALA A 336 4.03 0.46 -7.90
N PRO A 337 3.56 0.98 -6.75
CA PRO A 337 3.15 0.13 -5.64
C PRO A 337 2.11 -0.91 -6.05
N ASP A 338 2.19 -2.08 -5.45
CA ASP A 338 1.19 -3.12 -5.62
C ASP A 338 0.43 -3.40 -4.32
N PRO A 339 -0.75 -4.03 -4.37
CA PRO A 339 -1.63 -4.16 -3.22
C PRO A 339 -1.11 -5.13 -2.15
N SER A 340 0.03 -5.80 -2.35
CA SER A 340 0.68 -6.64 -1.34
C SER A 340 1.67 -5.87 -0.48
N ALA A 341 2.09 -4.65 -0.89
CA ALA A 341 3.07 -3.85 -0.17
C ALA A 341 2.58 -3.46 1.24
N ASN A 342 3.49 -3.33 2.20
CA ASN A 342 3.19 -2.74 3.50
C ASN A 342 2.85 -1.24 3.30
N PRO A 343 1.59 -0.80 3.49
CA PRO A 343 1.19 0.56 3.13
C PRO A 343 1.89 1.63 3.99
N TYR A 344 2.18 1.33 5.26
CA TYR A 344 2.89 2.27 6.12
C TYR A 344 4.30 2.56 5.60
N LEU A 345 5.05 1.50 5.28
CA LEU A 345 6.42 1.65 4.77
C LEU A 345 6.43 2.21 3.34
N ALA A 346 5.50 1.78 2.48
CA ALA A 346 5.37 2.32 1.12
C ALA A 346 5.10 3.82 1.13
N PHE A 347 4.13 4.28 1.92
CA PHE A 347 3.83 5.71 2.02
C PHE A 347 4.97 6.49 2.66
N ALA A 348 5.65 5.93 3.66
CA ALA A 348 6.80 6.58 4.28
C ALA A 348 7.92 6.87 3.27
N VAL A 349 8.33 5.88 2.46
CA VAL A 349 9.41 6.08 1.48
C VAL A 349 8.99 7.00 0.33
N LEU A 350 7.72 6.98 -0.10
CA LEU A 350 7.20 7.89 -1.11
C LEU A 350 7.23 9.35 -0.63
N ILE A 351 6.75 9.60 0.57
CA ILE A 351 6.77 10.96 1.16
C ILE A 351 8.21 11.42 1.35
N ALA A 352 9.08 10.57 1.89
CA ALA A 352 10.49 10.90 2.13
C ALA A 352 11.23 11.24 0.82
N ALA A 353 11.03 10.45 -0.24
CA ALA A 353 11.61 10.69 -1.56
C ALA A 353 11.14 12.02 -2.16
N GLY A 354 9.85 12.31 -2.10
CA GLY A 354 9.29 13.56 -2.59
C GLY A 354 9.78 14.78 -1.81
N LEU A 355 9.87 14.70 -0.48
CA LEU A 355 10.42 15.76 0.37
C LEU A 355 11.90 16.02 0.08
N ASP A 356 12.69 14.98 -0.14
CA ASP A 356 14.12 15.12 -0.50
C ASP A 356 14.27 15.91 -1.81
N GLY A 357 13.37 15.68 -2.79
CA GLY A 357 13.33 16.45 -4.03
C GLY A 357 13.05 17.95 -3.80
N ILE A 358 12.16 18.30 -2.86
CA ILE A 358 11.87 19.68 -2.49
C ILE A 358 13.08 20.29 -1.74
N GLU A 359 13.61 19.61 -0.74
CA GLU A 359 14.72 20.07 0.08
C GLU A 359 15.98 20.36 -0.76
N LYS A 360 16.28 19.46 -1.72
CA LYS A 360 17.40 19.59 -2.64
C LYS A 360 17.10 20.45 -3.88
N LYS A 361 15.87 20.93 -4.02
CA LYS A 361 15.40 21.71 -5.20
C LYS A 361 15.72 21.00 -6.52
N MET A 362 15.43 19.70 -6.58
CA MET A 362 15.75 18.87 -7.74
C MET A 362 15.03 19.36 -8.99
N GLU A 363 15.72 19.31 -10.12
CA GLU A 363 15.13 19.62 -11.43
C GLU A 363 14.40 18.41 -11.97
N LEU A 364 13.17 18.63 -12.45
CA LEU A 364 12.36 17.59 -13.07
C LEU A 364 12.81 17.40 -14.53
N MET A 365 13.11 16.15 -14.89
CA MET A 365 13.41 15.74 -16.26
C MET A 365 12.27 16.08 -17.23
N PRO A 366 12.50 16.14 -18.56
CA PRO A 366 11.45 16.28 -19.55
C PRO A 366 10.35 15.21 -19.42
N GLU A 367 9.13 15.57 -19.78
CA GLU A 367 7.99 14.65 -19.80
C GLU A 367 8.17 13.55 -20.87
N ALA A 368 7.72 12.34 -20.55
CA ALA A 368 7.55 11.26 -21.50
C ALA A 368 6.13 11.34 -22.11
N GLU A 369 6.02 11.92 -23.30
CA GLU A 369 4.72 12.08 -23.99
C GLU A 369 4.24 10.79 -24.64
N ASP A 370 5.16 9.97 -25.15
CA ASP A 370 4.87 8.71 -25.84
C ASP A 370 4.81 7.52 -24.87
N ASN A 371 4.20 6.41 -25.33
CA ASN A 371 4.25 5.16 -24.62
C ASN A 371 5.70 4.66 -24.50
N VAL A 372 6.20 4.61 -23.29
CA VAL A 372 7.62 4.31 -23.00
C VAL A 372 8.01 2.89 -23.43
N TRP A 373 7.06 1.97 -23.52
CA TRP A 373 7.26 0.61 -24.02
C TRP A 373 7.58 0.54 -25.51
N ASP A 374 7.06 1.49 -26.30
CA ASP A 374 7.25 1.53 -27.76
C ASP A 374 8.59 2.16 -28.15
N LEU A 375 9.26 2.85 -27.22
CA LEU A 375 10.57 3.46 -27.42
C LEU A 375 11.68 2.40 -27.48
N SER A 376 12.66 2.59 -28.36
CA SER A 376 13.90 1.80 -28.33
C SER A 376 14.78 2.14 -27.13
N ASP A 377 15.70 1.25 -26.74
CA ASP A 377 16.66 1.49 -25.66
C ASP A 377 17.48 2.77 -25.88
N ARG A 378 17.81 3.07 -27.15
CA ARG A 378 18.55 4.28 -27.51
C ARG A 378 17.72 5.55 -27.28
N GLU A 379 16.44 5.52 -27.64
CA GLU A 379 15.52 6.66 -27.41
C GLU A 379 15.34 6.91 -25.92
N ARG A 380 15.07 5.85 -25.14
CA ARG A 380 15.02 5.95 -23.67
C ARG A 380 16.29 6.54 -23.08
N GLN A 381 17.46 6.07 -23.52
CA GLN A 381 18.74 6.59 -23.05
C GLN A 381 18.95 8.07 -23.36
N VAL A 382 18.58 8.51 -24.56
CA VAL A 382 18.67 9.94 -24.96
C VAL A 382 17.74 10.82 -24.11
N MET A 383 16.56 10.31 -23.74
CA MET A 383 15.58 10.99 -22.88
C MET A 383 15.95 10.92 -21.39
N GLY A 384 17.01 10.19 -21.00
CA GLY A 384 17.37 9.96 -19.59
C GLY A 384 16.42 9.02 -18.86
N ILE A 385 15.61 8.26 -19.61
CA ILE A 385 14.67 7.27 -19.05
C ILE A 385 15.43 5.97 -18.82
N HIS A 386 15.48 5.54 -17.56
CA HIS A 386 16.09 4.26 -17.18
C HIS A 386 15.04 3.30 -16.61
N ALA A 387 15.41 2.03 -16.52
CA ALA A 387 14.51 0.98 -16.09
C ALA A 387 14.43 0.90 -14.57
N LEU A 388 13.26 0.59 -14.02
CA LEU A 388 13.13 0.11 -12.64
C LEU A 388 13.84 -1.25 -12.48
N PRO A 389 14.18 -1.66 -11.24
CA PRO A 389 14.73 -2.99 -10.99
C PRO A 389 13.93 -4.10 -11.67
N ALA A 390 14.62 -5.01 -12.36
CA ALA A 390 13.97 -6.11 -13.07
C ALA A 390 13.63 -7.29 -12.15
N SER A 391 14.19 -7.32 -10.96
CA SER A 391 13.98 -8.40 -9.99
C SER A 391 14.01 -7.87 -8.55
N LEU A 392 13.45 -8.66 -7.62
CA LEU A 392 13.59 -8.38 -6.19
C LEU A 392 15.06 -8.26 -5.76
N SER A 393 15.95 -9.05 -6.35
CA SER A 393 17.39 -8.97 -6.06
C SER A 393 18.02 -7.63 -6.44
N ASP A 394 17.62 -7.08 -7.60
CA ASP A 394 18.11 -5.79 -8.08
C ASP A 394 17.58 -4.65 -7.19
N ALA A 395 16.30 -4.70 -6.84
CA ALA A 395 15.68 -3.73 -5.95
C ALA A 395 16.31 -3.73 -4.54
N VAL A 396 16.57 -4.90 -3.97
CA VAL A 396 17.28 -5.02 -2.68
C VAL A 396 18.70 -4.49 -2.77
N ARG A 397 19.36 -4.64 -3.92
CA ARG A 397 20.70 -4.08 -4.14
C ARG A 397 20.67 -2.57 -4.18
N ALA A 398 19.72 -1.97 -4.91
CA ALA A 398 19.52 -0.52 -4.95
C ALA A 398 19.17 0.03 -3.56
N MET A 399 18.19 -0.57 -2.88
CA MET A 399 17.80 -0.19 -1.51
C MET A 399 18.98 -0.20 -0.54
N LYS A 400 19.84 -1.23 -0.59
CA LYS A 400 20.97 -1.37 0.32
C LYS A 400 21.94 -0.20 0.26
N SER A 401 22.04 0.47 -0.87
CA SER A 401 22.94 1.61 -1.11
C SER A 401 22.28 2.96 -0.84
N SER A 402 21.02 2.95 -0.38
CA SER A 402 20.23 4.17 -0.21
C SER A 402 20.31 4.72 1.22
N ASP A 403 20.94 5.86 1.37
CA ASP A 403 20.93 6.61 2.63
C ASP A 403 19.51 7.12 2.96
N LEU A 404 18.72 7.49 1.95
CA LEU A 404 17.34 7.94 2.12
C LEU A 404 16.48 6.85 2.74
N VAL A 405 16.50 5.64 2.17
CA VAL A 405 15.67 4.54 2.67
C VAL A 405 16.13 4.10 4.04
N ALA A 406 17.45 4.02 4.28
CA ALA A 406 18.01 3.69 5.60
C ALA A 406 17.57 4.71 6.68
N ALA A 407 17.66 6.00 6.39
CA ALA A 407 17.23 7.06 7.30
C ALA A 407 15.71 7.05 7.54
N THR A 408 14.91 6.76 6.52
CA THR A 408 13.45 6.72 6.59
C THR A 408 12.94 5.57 7.45
N LEU A 409 13.44 4.36 7.20
CA LEU A 409 12.99 3.15 7.87
C LEU A 409 13.60 3.00 9.27
N GLY A 410 14.80 3.53 9.48
CA GLY A 410 15.63 3.23 10.64
C GLY A 410 16.33 1.87 10.52
N GLU A 411 17.43 1.71 11.25
CA GLU A 411 18.34 0.56 11.15
C GLU A 411 17.62 -0.80 11.25
N GLN A 412 16.74 -0.94 12.23
CA GLN A 412 16.09 -2.22 12.53
C GLN A 412 15.18 -2.70 11.40
N VAL A 413 14.30 -1.82 10.90
CA VAL A 413 13.38 -2.15 9.79
C VAL A 413 14.16 -2.34 8.49
N PHE A 414 15.13 -1.46 8.22
CA PHE A 414 15.97 -1.52 7.03
C PHE A 414 16.74 -2.85 6.93
N ASP A 415 17.42 -3.25 7.99
CA ASP A 415 18.17 -4.50 8.04
C ASP A 415 17.26 -5.73 7.97
N TYR A 416 16.10 -5.67 8.62
CA TYR A 416 15.12 -6.75 8.53
C TYR A 416 14.64 -6.95 7.10
N VAL A 417 14.22 -5.87 6.42
CA VAL A 417 13.73 -5.95 5.03
C VAL A 417 14.82 -6.54 4.11
N ILE A 418 16.04 -6.05 4.20
CA ILE A 418 17.15 -6.58 3.38
C ILE A 418 17.35 -8.08 3.61
N ARG A 419 17.37 -8.53 4.86
CA ARG A 419 17.57 -9.96 5.17
C ARG A 419 16.38 -10.80 4.69
N ASN A 420 15.16 -10.37 4.96
CA ASN A 420 13.93 -11.06 4.58
C ASN A 420 13.81 -11.19 3.06
N LYS A 421 14.00 -10.10 2.32
CA LYS A 421 13.87 -10.10 0.86
C LYS A 421 15.00 -10.84 0.15
N ARG A 422 16.21 -10.87 0.71
CA ARG A 422 17.29 -11.73 0.23
C ARG A 422 16.98 -13.20 0.43
N LYS A 423 16.37 -13.56 1.56
CA LYS A 423 15.93 -14.93 1.83
C LYS A 423 14.86 -15.35 0.81
N GLU A 424 13.80 -14.53 0.63
CA GLU A 424 12.73 -14.76 -0.35
C GLU A 424 13.30 -14.99 -1.77
N TRP A 425 14.21 -14.11 -2.21
CA TRP A 425 14.88 -14.25 -3.50
C TRP A 425 15.71 -15.53 -3.62
N THR A 426 16.45 -15.89 -2.56
CA THR A 426 17.28 -17.10 -2.56
C THR A 426 16.44 -18.36 -2.64
N GLU A 427 15.33 -18.42 -1.90
CA GLU A 427 14.38 -19.53 -1.94
C GLU A 427 13.73 -19.64 -3.32
N TYR A 428 13.30 -18.51 -3.90
CA TYR A 428 12.69 -18.47 -5.22
C TYR A 428 13.65 -18.97 -6.33
N ARG A 429 14.86 -18.44 -6.39
CA ARG A 429 15.81 -18.78 -7.46
C ARG A 429 16.33 -20.22 -7.42
N HIS A 430 16.14 -20.94 -6.33
CA HIS A 430 16.49 -22.36 -6.20
C HIS A 430 15.35 -23.29 -6.61
N GLN A 431 14.18 -22.76 -6.92
CA GLN A 431 13.06 -23.58 -7.38
C GLN A 431 13.32 -24.01 -8.83
N ILE A 432 13.07 -25.30 -9.10
CA ILE A 432 13.02 -25.80 -10.48
C ILE A 432 11.59 -25.62 -10.97
N THR A 433 11.40 -24.75 -11.95
CA THR A 433 10.08 -24.41 -12.46
C THR A 433 9.57 -25.46 -13.44
N ARG A 434 8.22 -25.52 -13.57
CA ARG A 434 7.59 -26.39 -14.59
C ARG A 434 8.08 -26.05 -16.00
N GLN A 435 8.28 -24.77 -16.31
CA GLN A 435 8.80 -24.31 -17.61
C GLN A 435 10.20 -24.85 -17.87
N GLU A 436 11.10 -24.85 -16.87
CA GLU A 436 12.45 -25.43 -17.02
C GLU A 436 12.36 -26.93 -17.29
N LEU A 437 11.49 -27.65 -16.59
CA LEU A 437 11.28 -29.08 -16.81
C LEU A 437 10.73 -29.35 -18.23
N GLU A 438 9.72 -28.59 -18.66
CA GLU A 438 9.16 -28.70 -20.02
C GLU A 438 10.18 -28.39 -21.11
N GLN A 439 11.03 -27.39 -20.90
CA GLN A 439 12.03 -26.96 -21.90
C GLN A 439 13.29 -27.85 -21.93
N PHE A 440 13.78 -28.29 -20.78
CA PHE A 440 15.08 -28.91 -20.65
C PHE A 440 15.03 -30.40 -20.33
N LEU A 441 13.93 -30.93 -19.79
CA LEU A 441 13.78 -32.36 -19.57
C LEU A 441 13.48 -33.09 -20.88
N LYS A 442 14.54 -33.65 -21.50
CA LYS A 442 14.40 -34.48 -22.70
C LYS A 442 13.76 -35.82 -22.31
N VAL A 443 12.44 -35.90 -22.38
CA VAL A 443 11.76 -37.20 -22.30
C VAL A 443 11.91 -37.87 -23.68
N VAL A 444 12.69 -38.91 -23.77
CA VAL A 444 12.73 -39.74 -24.97
C VAL A 444 11.40 -40.53 -25.02
N PRO A 445 10.54 -40.36 -26.03
CA PRO A 445 9.36 -41.18 -26.18
C PRO A 445 9.77 -42.65 -26.23
N ARG A 446 9.17 -43.49 -25.40
CA ARG A 446 9.31 -44.93 -25.49
C ARG A 446 8.54 -45.51 -26.67
#